data_02e40a3282ad437aa22d3bd59a41debe
#
_entry.id   02e40a3282ad437aa22d3bd59a41debe
#
_cell.length_a   1.000
_cell.length_b   1.000
_cell.length_c   1.000
_cell.angle_alpha   90.00
_cell.angle_beta   90.00
_cell.angle_gamma   90.00
#
_symmetry.space_group_name_H-M   'P 1'
#
loop_
_entity.id
_entity.type
_entity.pdbx_description
1 polymer ?
#
loop_
_entity_poly.entity_id
_entity_poly.type
_entity_poly.pdbx_seq_one_letter_code
_entity_poly.pdbx_strand_id
1 'polypeptide(L)'
;MVTVARIHSEEALVVRIRFILTMVIAMVVLGFVAPLHAQETAPSVGSELIKWSIITGGFALAIAASFGAIAQGLGISAAAAAIARNPSAAGEIRGSLILGLVLIESLVIYALLISLILFFIQPFGG
;
A
#
# COMPACT_ATOMS: atom_id res chain seq x y z
N MET A 1 -17.32 -29.32 -22.34
CA MET A 1 -17.70 -27.89 -22.32
C MET A 1 -17.14 -27.16 -21.08
N VAL A 2 -17.19 -27.72 -19.88
CA VAL A 2 -16.70 -27.11 -18.61
C VAL A 2 -15.18 -26.86 -18.60
N THR A 3 -14.40 -27.75 -19.20
CA THR A 3 -12.93 -27.66 -19.20
C THR A 3 -12.40 -26.48 -20.03
N VAL A 4 -13.02 -26.19 -21.18
CA VAL A 4 -12.64 -25.10 -22.08
C VAL A 4 -12.94 -23.74 -21.43
N ALA A 5 -14.07 -23.60 -20.73
CA ALA A 5 -14.44 -22.38 -20.02
C ALA A 5 -13.47 -22.11 -18.85
N ARG A 6 -12.98 -23.14 -18.17
CA ARG A 6 -12.01 -23.00 -17.08
C ARG A 6 -10.64 -22.55 -17.62
N ILE A 7 -10.16 -23.07 -18.72
CA ILE A 7 -8.89 -22.65 -19.34
C ILE A 7 -8.97 -21.17 -19.75
N HIS A 8 -10.06 -20.73 -20.35
CA HIS A 8 -10.26 -19.32 -20.72
C HIS A 8 -10.30 -18.38 -19.51
N SER A 9 -10.87 -18.80 -18.38
CA SER A 9 -10.89 -17.98 -17.16
C SER A 9 -9.51 -17.87 -16.51
N GLU A 10 -8.72 -18.93 -16.52
CA GLU A 10 -7.34 -18.93 -16.01
C GLU A 10 -6.43 -18.03 -16.87
N GLU A 11 -6.52 -18.12 -18.18
CA GLU A 11 -5.75 -17.26 -19.09
C GLU A 11 -6.12 -15.78 -18.91
N ALA A 12 -7.41 -15.48 -18.80
CA ALA A 12 -7.88 -14.11 -18.57
C ALA A 12 -7.39 -13.56 -17.20
N LEU A 13 -7.34 -14.40 -16.18
CA LEU A 13 -6.82 -14.04 -14.87
C LEU A 13 -5.31 -13.73 -14.93
N VAL A 14 -4.54 -14.60 -15.59
CA VAL A 14 -3.09 -14.40 -15.76
C VAL A 14 -2.79 -13.11 -16.53
N VAL A 15 -3.54 -12.83 -17.59
CA VAL A 15 -3.39 -11.58 -18.36
C VAL A 15 -3.71 -10.35 -17.51
N ARG A 16 -4.78 -10.39 -16.71
CA ARG A 16 -5.14 -9.29 -15.80
C ARG A 16 -4.06 -9.06 -14.73
N ILE A 17 -3.54 -10.12 -14.11
CA ILE A 17 -2.49 -10.03 -13.11
C ILE A 17 -1.21 -9.43 -13.72
N ARG A 18 -0.81 -9.89 -14.91
CA ARG A 18 0.33 -9.34 -15.63
C ARG A 18 0.16 -7.87 -15.97
N PHE A 19 -1.03 -7.46 -16.42
CA PHE A 19 -1.34 -6.07 -16.72
C PHE A 19 -1.28 -5.18 -15.46
N ILE A 20 -1.87 -5.62 -14.34
CA ILE A 20 -1.81 -4.90 -13.06
C ILE A 20 -0.35 -4.79 -12.58
N LEU A 21 0.40 -5.87 -12.65
CA LEU A 21 1.81 -5.90 -12.23
C LEU A 21 2.66 -4.94 -13.08
N THR A 22 2.46 -4.93 -14.40
CA THR A 22 3.17 -4.01 -15.33
C THR A 22 2.80 -2.55 -15.04
N MET A 23 1.53 -2.26 -14.77
CA MET A 23 1.09 -0.92 -14.41
C MET A 23 1.68 -0.45 -13.09
N VAL A 24 1.75 -1.31 -12.08
CA VAL A 24 2.37 -1.01 -10.78
C VAL A 24 3.87 -0.75 -10.96
N ILE A 25 4.57 -1.60 -11.71
CA ILE A 25 5.99 -1.42 -12.00
C ILE A 25 6.23 -0.12 -12.78
N ALA A 26 5.41 0.17 -13.79
CA ALA A 26 5.51 1.41 -14.56
C ALA A 26 5.28 2.64 -13.67
N MET A 27 4.32 2.61 -12.76
CA MET A 27 4.04 3.69 -11.83
C MET A 27 5.19 3.92 -10.84
N VAL A 28 5.81 2.84 -10.34
CA VAL A 28 6.99 2.91 -9.48
C VAL A 28 8.18 3.50 -10.26
N VAL A 29 8.44 3.03 -11.47
CA VAL A 29 9.53 3.52 -12.33
C VAL A 29 9.33 5.01 -12.68
N LEU A 30 8.11 5.42 -13.05
CA LEU A 30 7.78 6.83 -13.31
C LEU A 30 7.98 7.70 -12.07
N GLY A 31 7.63 7.20 -10.88
CA GLY A 31 7.85 7.89 -9.61
C GLY A 31 9.34 8.11 -9.29
N PHE A 32 10.22 7.21 -9.75
CA PHE A 32 11.68 7.37 -9.61
C PHE A 32 12.30 8.28 -10.66
N VAL A 33 11.76 8.28 -11.88
CA VAL A 33 12.34 9.01 -13.03
C VAL A 33 11.88 10.48 -13.07
N ALA A 34 10.64 10.76 -12.64
CA ALA A 34 10.08 12.11 -12.66
C ALA A 34 10.92 13.17 -11.92
N PRO A 35 11.49 12.90 -10.71
CA PRO A 35 12.30 13.90 -10.01
C PRO A 35 13.66 14.18 -10.67
N LEU A 36 14.16 13.33 -11.58
CA LEU A 36 15.45 13.55 -12.26
C LEU A 36 15.42 14.70 -13.27
N HIS A 37 14.25 15.13 -13.71
CA HIS A 37 14.10 16.18 -14.73
C HIS A 37 13.82 17.57 -14.12
N ALA A 38 13.70 17.68 -12.80
CA ALA A 38 13.35 18.94 -12.11
C ALA A 38 14.56 19.75 -11.58
N GLN A 39 15.80 19.38 -11.95
CA GLN A 39 17.02 19.97 -11.39
C GLN A 39 17.73 20.90 -12.36
N GLU A 40 17.31 22.16 -12.45
CA GLU A 40 18.08 23.18 -13.20
C GLU A 40 18.68 24.32 -12.34
N THR A 41 18.50 24.33 -11.03
CA THR A 41 19.16 25.31 -10.14
C THR A 41 19.82 24.59 -8.97
N ALA A 42 21.09 24.94 -8.68
CA ALA A 42 21.79 24.41 -7.52
C ALA A 42 20.98 24.67 -6.24
N PRO A 43 20.44 23.65 -5.59
CA PRO A 43 19.54 23.85 -4.46
C PRO A 43 20.32 24.30 -3.24
N SER A 44 19.74 25.23 -2.47
CA SER A 44 20.24 25.53 -1.12
C SER A 44 20.19 24.29 -0.24
N VAL A 45 21.03 24.19 0.78
CA VAL A 45 21.06 23.05 1.72
C VAL A 45 19.66 22.77 2.29
N GLY A 46 18.89 23.82 2.61
CA GLY A 46 17.51 23.69 3.08
C GLY A 46 16.58 23.04 2.06
N SER A 47 16.69 23.39 0.77
CA SER A 47 15.84 22.81 -0.28
C SER A 47 16.13 21.32 -0.52
N GLU A 48 17.37 20.88 -0.37
CA GLU A 48 17.73 19.47 -0.45
C GLU A 48 17.15 18.66 0.71
N LEU A 49 17.23 19.17 1.93
CA LEU A 49 16.65 18.50 3.11
C LEU A 49 15.12 18.37 2.99
N ILE A 50 14.43 19.42 2.55
CA ILE A 50 12.99 19.39 2.29
C ILE A 50 12.63 18.33 1.26
N LYS A 51 13.35 18.28 0.15
CA LYS A 51 13.17 17.31 -0.92
C LYS A 51 13.32 15.87 -0.43
N TRP A 52 14.39 15.59 0.32
CA TRP A 52 14.61 14.27 0.90
C TRP A 52 13.57 13.90 1.96
N SER A 53 13.09 14.85 2.74
CA SER A 53 12.00 14.66 3.71
C SER A 53 10.71 14.25 3.01
N ILE A 54 10.36 14.93 1.91
CA ILE A 54 9.16 14.63 1.12
C ILE A 54 9.25 13.23 0.49
N ILE A 55 10.38 12.90 -0.11
CA ILE A 55 10.62 11.59 -0.72
C ILE A 55 10.51 10.49 0.35
N THR A 56 11.22 10.66 1.47
CA THR A 56 11.24 9.67 2.55
C THR A 56 9.85 9.48 3.16
N GLY A 57 9.15 10.57 3.45
CA GLY A 57 7.78 10.52 4.01
C GLY A 57 6.80 9.85 3.05
N GLY A 58 6.87 10.18 1.76
CA GLY A 58 6.03 9.56 0.74
C GLY A 58 6.28 8.05 0.58
N PHE A 59 7.54 7.64 0.54
CA PHE A 59 7.90 6.22 0.49
C PHE A 59 7.52 5.46 1.75
N ALA A 60 7.77 6.02 2.93
CA ALA A 60 7.41 5.40 4.19
C ALA A 60 5.90 5.15 4.27
N LEU A 61 5.08 6.13 3.88
CA LEU A 61 3.63 5.99 3.85
C LEU A 61 3.18 4.97 2.79
N ALA A 62 3.75 5.00 1.59
CA ALA A 62 3.39 4.07 0.52
C ALA A 62 3.69 2.62 0.92
N ILE A 63 4.83 2.36 1.54
CA ILE A 63 5.20 1.03 2.03
C ILE A 63 4.26 0.60 3.16
N ALA A 64 4.05 1.44 4.17
CA ALA A 64 3.18 1.12 5.29
C ALA A 64 1.74 0.81 4.83
N ALA A 65 1.17 1.64 3.96
CA ALA A 65 -0.16 1.46 3.42
C ALA A 65 -0.28 0.18 2.57
N SER A 66 0.73 -0.11 1.73
CA SER A 66 0.72 -1.30 0.88
C SER A 66 0.73 -2.59 1.70
N PHE A 67 1.63 -2.68 2.68
CA PHE A 67 1.70 -3.86 3.55
C PHE A 67 0.49 -3.96 4.48
N GLY A 68 -0.02 -2.83 4.97
CA GLY A 68 -1.26 -2.77 5.73
C GLY A 68 -2.45 -3.31 4.93
N ALA A 69 -2.62 -2.87 3.69
CA ALA A 69 -3.70 -3.33 2.81
C ALA A 69 -3.61 -4.84 2.51
N ILE A 70 -2.39 -5.36 2.27
CA ILE A 70 -2.17 -6.80 2.06
C ILE A 70 -2.56 -7.59 3.32
N ALA A 71 -2.09 -7.15 4.49
CA ALA A 71 -2.38 -7.81 5.75
C ALA A 71 -3.87 -7.81 6.07
N GLN A 72 -4.57 -6.69 5.84
CA GLN A 72 -6.03 -6.58 5.99
C GLN A 72 -6.75 -7.53 5.03
N GLY A 73 -6.35 -7.57 3.76
CA GLY A 73 -6.94 -8.46 2.76
C GLY A 73 -6.80 -9.93 3.13
N LEU A 74 -5.63 -10.35 3.62
CA LEU A 74 -5.39 -11.71 4.11
C LEU A 74 -6.24 -12.04 5.34
N GLY A 75 -6.33 -11.11 6.29
CA GLY A 75 -7.17 -11.27 7.49
C GLY A 75 -8.65 -11.43 7.15
N ILE A 76 -9.18 -10.58 6.27
CA ILE A 76 -10.58 -10.65 5.80
C ILE A 76 -10.85 -11.98 5.09
N SER A 77 -9.95 -12.40 4.20
CA SER A 77 -10.10 -13.66 3.46
C SER A 77 -10.09 -14.88 4.41
N ALA A 78 -9.16 -14.90 5.37
CA ALA A 78 -9.08 -15.97 6.36
C ALA A 78 -10.33 -16.02 7.26
N ALA A 79 -10.82 -14.88 7.71
CA ALA A 79 -12.03 -14.77 8.52
C ALA A 79 -13.28 -15.23 7.75
N ALA A 80 -13.42 -14.84 6.49
CA ALA A 80 -14.53 -15.29 5.64
C ALA A 80 -14.53 -16.81 5.46
N ALA A 81 -13.36 -17.41 5.21
CA ALA A 81 -13.22 -18.85 5.11
C ALA A 81 -13.50 -19.57 6.45
N ALA A 82 -13.13 -18.99 7.58
CA ALA A 82 -13.40 -19.53 8.91
C ALA A 82 -14.89 -19.51 9.23
N ILE A 83 -15.59 -18.41 8.95
CA ILE A 83 -17.04 -18.28 9.13
C ILE A 83 -17.80 -19.28 8.26
N ALA A 84 -17.35 -19.49 7.01
CA ALA A 84 -17.97 -20.47 6.12
C ALA A 84 -17.86 -21.90 6.65
N ARG A 85 -16.77 -22.23 7.35
CA ARG A 85 -16.59 -23.55 7.97
C ARG A 85 -17.32 -23.71 9.30
N ASN A 86 -17.47 -22.63 10.05
CA ASN A 86 -18.12 -22.64 11.38
C ASN A 86 -18.97 -21.38 11.56
N PRO A 87 -20.21 -21.37 11.04
CA PRO A 87 -21.10 -20.21 11.15
C PRO A 87 -21.45 -19.83 12.59
N SER A 88 -21.44 -20.78 13.53
CA SER A 88 -21.76 -20.52 14.94
C SER A 88 -20.73 -19.65 15.65
N ALA A 89 -19.46 -19.68 15.20
CA ALA A 89 -18.37 -18.84 15.71
C ALA A 89 -18.26 -17.47 15.02
N ALA A 90 -19.18 -17.13 14.12
CA ALA A 90 -19.09 -15.92 13.29
C ALA A 90 -18.95 -14.63 14.11
N GLY A 91 -19.59 -14.54 15.28
CA GLY A 91 -19.50 -13.38 16.17
C GLY A 91 -18.09 -13.15 16.72
N GLU A 92 -17.47 -14.19 17.23
CA GLU A 92 -16.12 -14.15 17.80
C GLU A 92 -15.06 -13.88 16.73
N ILE A 93 -15.20 -14.52 15.54
CA ILE A 93 -14.31 -14.31 14.41
C ILE A 93 -14.38 -12.86 13.93
N ARG A 94 -15.58 -12.28 13.82
CA ARG A 94 -15.73 -10.87 13.43
C ARG A 94 -15.13 -9.93 14.45
N GLY A 95 -15.32 -10.17 15.75
CA GLY A 95 -14.76 -9.36 16.82
C GLY A 95 -13.23 -9.35 16.78
N SER A 96 -12.61 -10.51 16.67
CA SER A 96 -11.15 -10.65 16.53
C SER A 96 -10.62 -10.00 15.25
N LEU A 97 -11.35 -10.16 14.13
CA LEU A 97 -10.99 -9.55 12.85
C LEU A 97 -10.98 -8.02 12.94
N ILE A 98 -12.06 -7.43 13.46
CA ILE A 98 -12.18 -5.97 13.60
C ILE A 98 -11.04 -5.43 14.47
N LEU A 99 -10.75 -6.06 15.60
CA LEU A 99 -9.64 -5.66 16.46
C LEU A 99 -8.31 -5.72 15.72
N GLY A 100 -8.03 -6.79 14.98
CA GLY A 100 -6.82 -6.94 14.19
C GLY A 100 -6.70 -5.88 13.09
N LEU A 101 -7.79 -5.60 12.37
CA LEU A 101 -7.82 -4.57 11.32
C LEU A 101 -7.54 -3.18 11.89
N VAL A 102 -8.13 -2.82 13.04
CA VAL A 102 -7.89 -1.52 13.71
C VAL A 102 -6.44 -1.37 14.12
N LEU A 103 -5.80 -2.43 14.63
CA LEU A 103 -4.38 -2.38 15.01
C LEU A 103 -3.47 -2.19 13.79
N ILE A 104 -3.76 -2.87 12.67
CA ILE A 104 -3.02 -2.68 11.41
C ILE A 104 -3.20 -1.24 10.90
N GLU A 105 -4.43 -0.72 10.91
CA GLU A 105 -4.74 0.65 10.49
C GLU A 105 -4.01 1.68 11.36
N SER A 106 -3.92 1.46 12.66
CA SER A 106 -3.19 2.34 13.58
C SER A 106 -1.72 2.49 13.18
N LEU A 107 -1.06 1.42 12.75
CA LEU A 107 0.33 1.47 12.28
C LEU A 107 0.47 2.31 11.01
N VAL A 108 -0.49 2.22 10.09
CA VAL A 108 -0.51 3.04 8.87
C VAL A 108 -0.76 4.51 9.21
N ILE A 109 -1.65 4.80 10.18
CA ILE A 109 -1.90 6.16 10.67
C ILE A 109 -0.64 6.76 11.31
N TYR A 110 0.15 6.00 12.05
CA TYR A 110 1.43 6.49 12.59
C TYR A 110 2.40 6.88 11.47
N ALA A 111 2.52 6.06 10.42
CA ALA A 111 3.33 6.41 9.26
C ALA A 111 2.79 7.68 8.55
N LEU A 112 1.47 7.82 8.43
CA LEU A 112 0.82 9.01 7.90
C LEU A 112 1.14 10.26 8.71
N LEU A 113 1.05 10.20 10.04
CA LEU A 113 1.36 11.33 10.93
C LEU A 113 2.81 11.79 10.78
N ILE A 114 3.76 10.86 10.75
CA ILE A 114 5.18 11.16 10.52
C ILE A 114 5.36 11.81 9.14
N SER A 115 4.73 11.28 8.11
CA SER A 115 4.79 11.83 6.75
C SER A 115 4.22 13.25 6.68
N LEU A 116 3.11 13.53 7.37
CA LEU A 116 2.51 14.86 7.45
C LEU A 116 3.42 15.86 8.20
N ILE A 117 4.08 15.42 9.29
CA ILE A 117 5.07 16.25 10.00
C ILE A 117 6.21 16.65 9.05
N LEU A 118 6.76 15.68 8.30
CA LEU A 118 7.83 15.95 7.35
C LEU A 118 7.37 16.87 6.20
N PHE A 119 6.12 16.75 5.78
CA PHE A 119 5.56 17.53 4.67
C PHE A 119 5.24 18.98 5.05
N PHE A 120 4.56 19.18 6.20
CA PHE A 120 3.99 20.49 6.55
C PHE A 120 4.84 21.26 7.56
N ILE A 121 5.46 20.59 8.52
CA ILE A 121 6.24 21.24 9.58
C ILE A 121 7.68 21.48 9.11
N GLN A 122 8.18 20.63 8.21
CA GLN A 122 9.52 20.71 7.65
C GLN A 122 10.60 20.98 8.73
N PRO A 123 10.73 20.10 9.73
CA PRO A 123 11.53 20.36 10.94
C PRO A 123 13.02 20.58 10.65
N PHE A 124 13.47 20.29 9.42
CA PHE A 124 14.85 20.43 8.96
C PHE A 124 15.02 21.56 7.93
N GLY A 125 13.97 22.36 7.67
CA GLY A 125 13.94 23.39 6.62
C GLY A 125 14.17 24.82 7.13
N GLY A 126 14.67 25.00 8.38
CA GLY A 126 14.96 26.28 9.01
C GLY A 126 16.31 26.86 8.64
#